data_ce4ee1a846a583e81a274c0af159d4ec
#
_entry.id   ce4ee1a846a583e81a274c0af159d4ec
#
_cell.length_a   1.000
_cell.length_b   1.000
_cell.length_c   1.000
_cell.angle_alpha   90.00
_cell.angle_beta   90.00
_cell.angle_gamma   90.00
#
_symmetry.space_group_name_H-M   'P 1'
#
loop_
_entity.id
_entity.type
_entity.pdbx_description
1 polymer ?
#
loop_
_entity_poly.entity_id
_entity_poly.type
_entity_poly.pdbx_seq_one_letter_code
_entity_poly.pdbx_strand_id
1 'polypeptide(L)'
;MIHYRYSKRTENNGSRGAMRTGESENKMKVSISKGNSKMGAIPSVSLPPITTCAAGCTCAKKCYAAKLCRIYPSVRKAYENNLAIYLSNPDEYFRQVKAAAAMSRYFRWHVSGDIIDGAYFAEMVRMAQELPGTEFLAFTKQYDIVNAYIDENGPLPSNLHVIFSAWPGMEMNNPHNLPVAQVIFKGQEPADSWKVCGGNCTECACRGVGCWELKNGEIISFYEH
;
A
#
# COMPACT_ATOMS: atom_id res chain seq x y z
N MET A 1 11.26 35.95 -6.48
CA MET A 1 12.71 35.97 -6.22
C MET A 1 12.91 36.49 -4.80
N ILE A 2 13.17 35.63 -3.84
CA ILE A 2 13.51 36.01 -2.47
C ILE A 2 14.82 35.27 -2.14
N HIS A 3 15.89 36.05 -2.05
CA HIS A 3 17.22 35.57 -1.67
C HIS A 3 17.33 35.50 -0.15
N TYR A 4 17.65 34.32 0.39
CA TYR A 4 18.14 34.20 1.76
C TYR A 4 19.66 34.20 1.77
N ARG A 5 20.25 35.22 2.47
CA ARG A 5 21.70 35.36 2.70
C ARG A 5 22.14 34.49 3.86
N TYR A 6 23.12 33.65 3.61
CA TYR A 6 23.87 32.95 4.64
C TYR A 6 24.84 33.92 5.35
N SER A 7 24.76 34.02 6.68
CA SER A 7 25.74 34.71 7.52
C SER A 7 26.65 33.68 8.18
N LYS A 8 27.95 33.78 7.89
CA LYS A 8 29.01 33.04 8.60
C LYS A 8 29.24 33.68 9.97
N ARG A 9 29.33 32.85 11.01
CA ARG A 9 29.89 33.23 12.31
C ARG A 9 30.98 32.26 12.72
N THR A 10 32.07 32.84 13.12
CA THR A 10 33.41 32.36 13.44
C THR A 10 33.48 31.51 14.71
N GLU A 11 34.49 30.67 14.72
CA GLU A 11 34.97 29.74 15.73
C GLU A 11 35.18 30.35 17.12
N ASN A 12 34.93 29.57 18.15
CA ASN A 12 35.70 29.70 19.38
C ASN A 12 35.93 28.33 20.05
N ASN A 13 37.17 28.05 20.36
CA ASN A 13 37.74 26.89 21.03
C ASN A 13 37.35 26.82 22.51
N GLY A 14 37.09 25.59 23.04
CA GLY A 14 37.04 25.41 24.50
C GLY A 14 36.67 24.00 24.94
N SER A 15 37.66 23.16 25.21
CA SER A 15 37.80 22.06 26.19
C SER A 15 36.73 20.98 26.35
N ARG A 16 37.17 19.78 26.00
CA ARG A 16 36.98 18.42 26.61
C ARG A 16 35.89 18.27 27.67
N GLY A 17 34.84 17.60 27.28
CA GLY A 17 33.93 16.84 28.13
C GLY A 17 33.36 15.75 27.28
N ALA A 18 33.85 14.50 27.43
CA ALA A 18 33.30 13.33 26.77
C ALA A 18 31.92 13.02 27.38
N MET A 19 30.88 13.67 26.89
CA MET A 19 29.51 13.21 27.09
C MET A 19 29.29 12.00 26.21
N ARG A 20 29.18 10.84 26.85
CA ARG A 20 28.59 9.64 26.26
C ARG A 20 27.12 9.96 25.94
N THR A 21 26.86 10.45 24.76
CA THR A 21 25.52 10.48 24.19
C THR A 21 25.16 9.05 23.77
N GLY A 22 24.77 8.25 24.74
CA GLY A 22 24.04 7.01 24.52
C GLY A 22 22.58 7.34 24.25
N GLU A 23 22.28 8.17 23.27
CA GLU A 23 20.97 8.18 22.66
C GLU A 23 20.90 6.93 21.81
N SER A 24 20.25 5.89 22.33
CA SER A 24 19.73 4.79 21.52
C SER A 24 18.84 5.47 20.48
N GLU A 25 19.32 5.59 19.23
CA GLU A 25 18.48 5.84 18.08
C GLU A 25 17.36 4.82 18.15
N ASN A 26 16.20 5.25 18.64
CA ASN A 26 14.99 4.44 18.59
C ASN A 26 14.61 4.35 17.11
N LYS A 27 15.27 3.41 16.43
CA LYS A 27 15.21 3.23 15.00
C LYS A 27 13.74 2.89 14.68
N MET A 28 12.99 3.89 14.24
CA MET A 28 11.59 3.72 13.87
C MET A 28 11.49 2.58 12.86
N LYS A 29 10.84 1.48 13.26
CA LYS A 29 10.74 0.26 12.46
C LYS A 29 9.37 0.18 11.80
N VAL A 30 9.35 0.03 10.47
CA VAL A 30 8.13 -0.23 9.71
C VAL A 30 7.56 -1.60 10.11
N SER A 31 6.27 -1.60 10.42
CA SER A 31 5.54 -2.80 10.80
C SER A 31 5.09 -3.56 9.55
N ILE A 32 5.77 -4.65 9.24
CA ILE A 32 5.42 -5.57 8.14
C ILE A 32 4.65 -6.75 8.74
N SER A 33 3.44 -7.00 8.21
CA SER A 33 2.70 -8.22 8.53
C SER A 33 3.33 -9.41 7.82
N LYS A 34 3.41 -10.55 8.49
CA LYS A 34 3.86 -11.82 7.89
C LYS A 34 2.75 -12.57 7.17
N GLY A 35 1.56 -11.99 7.11
CA GLY A 35 0.36 -12.59 6.54
C GLY A 35 -0.77 -12.75 7.57
N ASN A 36 -1.86 -13.38 7.15
CA ASN A 36 -3.02 -13.71 7.98
C ASN A 36 -3.81 -14.88 7.37
N SER A 37 -4.91 -15.30 7.98
CA SER A 37 -5.71 -16.46 7.54
C SER A 37 -6.20 -16.35 6.08
N LYS A 38 -6.46 -15.14 5.56
CA LYS A 38 -6.89 -14.92 4.17
C LYS A 38 -5.72 -14.79 3.20
N MET A 39 -4.64 -14.18 3.63
CA MET A 39 -3.47 -13.96 2.77
C MET A 39 -2.49 -15.14 2.80
N GLY A 40 -2.62 -16.03 3.78
CA GLY A 40 -1.60 -17.02 4.04
C GLY A 40 -0.29 -16.35 4.50
N ALA A 41 0.86 -16.84 4.04
CA ALA A 41 2.18 -16.36 4.42
C ALA A 41 2.71 -15.19 3.55
N ILE A 42 1.84 -14.43 2.87
CA ILE A 42 2.25 -13.30 2.04
C ILE A 42 2.49 -12.07 2.93
N PRO A 43 3.72 -11.52 2.95
CA PRO A 43 4.00 -10.31 3.71
C PRO A 43 3.29 -9.10 3.12
N SER A 44 2.97 -8.15 4.01
CA SER A 44 2.29 -6.92 3.60
C SER A 44 2.65 -5.74 4.47
N VAL A 45 2.58 -4.54 3.90
CA VAL A 45 2.57 -3.27 4.62
C VAL A 45 1.19 -2.66 4.56
N SER A 46 0.76 -2.02 5.63
CA SER A 46 -0.55 -1.37 5.71
C SER A 46 -0.47 -0.01 6.38
N LEU A 47 -1.43 0.83 6.06
CA LEU A 47 -1.57 2.21 6.56
C LEU A 47 -2.92 2.36 7.30
N PRO A 48 -3.11 3.44 8.06
CA PRO A 48 -4.38 3.70 8.75
C PRO A 48 -5.55 3.80 7.76
N PRO A 49 -6.62 3.03 7.95
CA PRO A 49 -7.79 3.12 7.10
C PRO A 49 -8.48 4.47 7.29
N ILE A 50 -9.23 4.91 6.28
CA ILE A 50 -9.95 6.19 6.21
C ILE A 50 -8.98 7.37 6.05
N THR A 51 -7.99 7.51 6.90
CA THR A 51 -7.02 8.61 6.88
C THR A 51 -6.19 8.65 5.58
N THR A 52 -5.81 7.48 5.07
CA THR A 52 -5.02 7.35 3.84
C THR A 52 -5.84 6.90 2.62
N CYS A 53 -7.15 6.70 2.80
CA CYS A 53 -8.04 6.30 1.70
C CYS A 53 -8.47 7.50 0.85
N ALA A 54 -8.99 7.21 -0.35
CA ALA A 54 -9.52 8.22 -1.27
C ALA A 54 -10.54 9.13 -0.57
N ALA A 55 -10.48 10.42 -0.85
CA ALA A 55 -11.41 11.39 -0.31
C ALA A 55 -12.86 11.02 -0.70
N GLY A 56 -13.78 11.13 0.24
CA GLY A 56 -15.18 10.79 -0.01
C GLY A 56 -15.49 9.31 -0.16
N CYS A 57 -14.56 8.42 0.22
CA CYS A 57 -14.76 6.98 0.13
C CYS A 57 -16.01 6.52 0.92
N THR A 58 -17.07 6.17 0.19
CA THR A 58 -18.35 5.74 0.77
C THR A 58 -18.27 4.40 1.51
N CYS A 59 -17.22 3.60 1.26
CA CYS A 59 -16.96 2.34 1.97
C CYS A 59 -16.58 2.54 3.45
N ALA A 60 -16.24 3.75 3.88
CA ALA A 60 -15.81 4.06 5.25
C ALA A 60 -16.81 3.57 6.33
N LYS A 61 -18.12 3.66 6.05
CA LYS A 61 -19.19 3.21 6.95
C LYS A 61 -19.17 1.69 7.23
N LYS A 62 -18.70 0.90 6.27
CA LYS A 62 -18.62 -0.57 6.33
C LYS A 62 -17.17 -1.08 6.32
N CYS A 63 -16.21 -0.22 6.62
CA CYS A 63 -14.78 -0.55 6.51
C CYS A 63 -14.36 -1.60 7.55
N TYR A 64 -14.05 -2.81 7.08
CA TYR A 64 -13.56 -3.89 7.93
C TYR A 64 -12.24 -3.55 8.62
N ALA A 65 -11.35 -2.83 7.95
CA ALA A 65 -10.06 -2.43 8.49
C ALA A 65 -10.21 -1.41 9.64
N ALA A 66 -11.14 -0.46 9.52
CA ALA A 66 -11.47 0.45 10.60
C ALA A 66 -12.09 -0.29 11.82
N LYS A 67 -12.91 -1.33 11.55
CA LYS A 67 -13.42 -2.22 12.60
C LYS A 67 -12.28 -2.95 13.32
N LEU A 68 -11.33 -3.52 12.56
CA LEU A 68 -10.16 -4.21 13.13
C LEU A 68 -9.28 -3.27 13.97
N CYS A 69 -9.04 -2.05 13.51
CA CYS A 69 -8.27 -1.05 14.28
C CYS A 69 -8.95 -0.65 15.59
N ARG A 70 -10.28 -0.72 15.67
CA ARG A 70 -11.03 -0.49 16.94
C ARG A 70 -10.91 -1.67 17.90
N ILE A 71 -10.96 -2.90 17.38
CA ILE A 71 -10.89 -4.13 18.17
C ILE A 71 -9.46 -4.42 18.64
N TYR A 72 -8.46 -4.16 17.79
CA TYR A 72 -7.07 -4.51 18.03
C TYR A 72 -6.18 -3.26 18.08
N PRO A 73 -5.92 -2.68 19.28
CA PRO A 73 -5.06 -1.49 19.42
C PRO A 73 -3.64 -1.67 18.86
N SER A 74 -3.09 -2.90 18.91
CA SER A 74 -1.77 -3.21 18.36
C SER A 74 -1.73 -3.06 16.83
N VAL A 75 -2.79 -3.47 16.14
CA VAL A 75 -2.94 -3.30 14.69
C VAL A 75 -3.03 -1.82 14.34
N ARG A 76 -3.85 -1.06 15.07
CA ARG A 76 -3.95 0.40 14.89
C ARG A 76 -2.60 1.07 15.06
N LYS A 77 -1.90 0.80 16.16
CA LYS A 77 -0.56 1.37 16.43
C LYS A 77 0.46 1.03 15.33
N ALA A 78 0.43 -0.19 14.80
CA ALA A 78 1.30 -0.60 13.71
C ALA A 78 1.06 0.23 12.44
N TYR A 79 -0.20 0.48 12.08
CA TYR A 79 -0.55 1.28 10.90
C TYR A 79 -0.23 2.77 11.10
N GLU A 80 -0.55 3.33 12.27
CA GLU A 80 -0.21 4.71 12.64
C GLU A 80 1.31 4.93 12.64
N ASN A 81 2.09 3.98 13.16
CA ASN A 81 3.54 4.00 13.12
C ASN A 81 4.08 4.00 11.67
N ASN A 82 3.52 3.16 10.81
CA ASN A 82 3.93 3.12 9.40
C ASN A 82 3.71 4.47 8.71
N LEU A 83 2.54 5.09 8.93
CA LEU A 83 2.26 6.41 8.39
C LEU A 83 3.19 7.48 8.97
N ALA A 84 3.46 7.45 10.27
CA ALA A 84 4.35 8.41 10.91
C ALA A 84 5.78 8.31 10.36
N ILE A 85 6.28 7.09 10.10
CA ILE A 85 7.60 6.89 9.48
C ILE A 85 7.59 7.44 8.05
N TYR A 86 6.57 7.11 7.25
CA TYR A 86 6.46 7.65 5.89
C TYR A 86 6.47 9.17 5.87
N LEU A 87 5.65 9.82 6.70
CA LEU A 87 5.54 11.28 6.74
C LEU A 87 6.82 11.97 7.24
N SER A 88 7.59 11.32 8.12
CA SER A 88 8.84 11.90 8.66
C SER A 88 10.06 11.60 7.80
N ASN A 89 10.12 10.42 7.18
CA ASN A 89 11.24 9.97 6.36
C ASN A 89 10.78 8.95 5.33
N PRO A 90 10.25 9.38 4.17
CA PRO A 90 9.77 8.50 3.11
C PRO A 90 10.84 7.52 2.62
N ASP A 91 12.09 7.98 2.47
CA ASP A 91 13.19 7.15 1.97
C ASP A 91 13.46 5.96 2.90
N GLU A 92 13.46 6.21 4.21
CA GLU A 92 13.66 5.14 5.20
C GLU A 92 12.46 4.19 5.25
N TYR A 93 11.24 4.70 5.10
CA TYR A 93 10.04 3.88 5.00
C TYR A 93 10.14 2.92 3.81
N PHE A 94 10.40 3.43 2.61
CA PHE A 94 10.50 2.60 1.41
C PHE A 94 11.72 1.68 1.44
N ARG A 95 12.84 2.11 2.00
CA ARG A 95 14.01 1.26 2.21
C ARG A 95 13.68 0.01 3.05
N GLN A 96 12.92 0.19 4.15
CA GLN A 96 12.51 -0.93 5.01
C GLN A 96 11.48 -1.82 4.34
N VAL A 97 10.49 -1.24 3.64
CA VAL A 97 9.49 -2.01 2.88
C VAL A 97 10.16 -2.85 1.78
N LYS A 98 11.08 -2.24 1.03
CA LYS A 98 11.85 -2.92 -0.02
C LYS A 98 12.67 -4.09 0.52
N ALA A 99 13.35 -3.90 1.65
CA ALA A 99 14.10 -4.97 2.29
C ALA A 99 13.21 -6.16 2.68
N ALA A 100 11.98 -5.89 3.13
CA ALA A 100 11.02 -6.94 3.45
C ALA A 100 10.43 -7.61 2.20
N ALA A 101 10.13 -6.85 1.16
CA ALA A 101 9.59 -7.35 -0.10
C ALA A 101 10.60 -8.25 -0.84
N ALA A 102 11.88 -7.87 -0.84
CA ALA A 102 12.96 -8.63 -1.47
C ALA A 102 13.15 -10.04 -0.89
N MET A 103 12.64 -10.30 0.31
CA MET A 103 12.70 -11.62 0.97
C MET A 103 11.53 -12.54 0.60
N SER A 104 10.63 -12.09 -0.29
CA SER A 104 9.44 -12.86 -0.66
C SER A 104 9.16 -12.77 -2.15
N ARG A 105 8.68 -13.88 -2.73
CA ARG A 105 8.21 -13.90 -4.12
C ARG A 105 6.94 -13.08 -4.33
N TYR A 106 6.11 -12.93 -3.29
CA TYR A 106 4.85 -12.20 -3.33
C TYR A 106 4.80 -11.18 -2.21
N PHE A 107 4.37 -9.97 -2.50
CA PHE A 107 4.22 -8.90 -1.52
C PHE A 107 2.91 -8.14 -1.76
N ARG A 108 2.19 -7.81 -0.69
CA ARG A 108 0.92 -7.09 -0.81
C ARG A 108 1.00 -5.69 -0.22
N TRP A 109 0.63 -4.71 -1.02
CA TRP A 109 0.40 -3.35 -0.57
C TRP A 109 -1.00 -3.21 0.02
N HIS A 110 -1.11 -2.52 1.13
CA HIS A 110 -2.33 -1.99 1.72
C HIS A 110 -3.47 -3.01 1.91
N VAL A 111 -3.31 -3.94 2.86
CA VAL A 111 -4.46 -4.70 3.38
C VAL A 111 -5.41 -3.75 4.12
N SER A 112 -4.89 -2.62 4.57
CA SER A 112 -5.60 -1.48 5.18
C SER A 112 -4.96 -0.18 4.72
N GLY A 113 -5.75 0.88 4.59
CA GLY A 113 -5.34 2.14 4.00
C GLY A 113 -5.29 2.07 2.48
N ASP A 114 -4.68 3.07 1.85
CA ASP A 114 -4.56 3.17 0.39
C ASP A 114 -3.31 3.97 0.02
N ILE A 115 -3.05 4.13 -1.27
CA ILE A 115 -2.01 5.00 -1.85
C ILE A 115 -2.24 6.43 -1.37
N ILE A 116 -1.20 7.06 -0.80
CA ILE A 116 -1.35 8.38 -0.17
C ILE A 116 -1.39 9.50 -1.23
N ASP A 117 -0.45 9.43 -2.17
CA ASP A 117 -0.26 10.44 -3.23
C ASP A 117 0.53 9.85 -4.41
N GLY A 118 0.77 10.68 -5.43
CA GLY A 118 1.51 10.29 -6.64
C GLY A 118 2.97 9.92 -6.36
N ALA A 119 3.64 10.58 -5.40
CA ALA A 119 5.01 10.27 -5.04
C ALA A 119 5.10 8.88 -4.37
N TYR A 120 4.15 8.56 -3.49
CA TYR A 120 4.03 7.22 -2.90
C TYR A 120 3.84 6.14 -3.99
N PHE A 121 2.97 6.40 -4.96
CA PHE A 121 2.71 5.44 -6.04
C PHE A 121 3.93 5.28 -6.96
N ALA A 122 4.63 6.36 -7.29
CA ALA A 122 5.87 6.31 -8.06
C ALA A 122 6.94 5.42 -7.38
N GLU A 123 7.06 5.50 -6.05
CA GLU A 123 7.96 4.63 -5.28
C GLU A 123 7.52 3.15 -5.30
N MET A 124 6.21 2.86 -5.28
CA MET A 124 5.71 1.49 -5.46
C MET A 124 6.10 0.94 -6.83
N VAL A 125 5.98 1.74 -7.90
CA VAL A 125 6.38 1.35 -9.26
C VAL A 125 7.89 1.15 -9.35
N ARG A 126 8.69 2.09 -8.82
CA ARG A 126 10.15 1.98 -8.79
C ARG A 126 10.59 0.71 -8.06
N MET A 127 9.97 0.40 -6.94
CA MET A 127 10.28 -0.82 -6.18
C MET A 127 9.98 -2.09 -6.98
N ALA A 128 8.88 -2.13 -7.74
CA ALA A 128 8.58 -3.26 -8.61
C ALA A 128 9.62 -3.43 -9.72
N GLN A 129 10.09 -2.33 -10.33
CA GLN A 129 11.17 -2.35 -11.31
C GLN A 129 12.50 -2.85 -10.74
N GLU A 130 12.82 -2.45 -9.50
CA GLU A 130 14.06 -2.83 -8.81
C GLU A 130 14.05 -4.26 -8.25
N LEU A 131 12.86 -4.86 -8.09
CA LEU A 131 12.67 -6.21 -7.56
C LEU A 131 11.90 -7.11 -8.55
N PRO A 132 12.47 -7.41 -9.73
CA PRO A 132 11.76 -8.17 -10.77
C PRO A 132 11.42 -9.62 -10.36
N GLY A 133 12.00 -10.13 -9.28
CA GLY A 133 11.69 -11.46 -8.73
C GLY A 133 10.55 -11.46 -7.72
N THR A 134 9.98 -10.29 -7.39
CA THR A 134 8.86 -10.14 -6.45
C THR A 134 7.61 -9.68 -7.18
N GLU A 135 6.51 -10.40 -7.03
CA GLU A 135 5.19 -10.03 -7.50
C GLU A 135 4.49 -9.13 -6.46
N PHE A 136 4.06 -7.97 -6.87
CA PHE A 136 3.38 -7.00 -6.02
C PHE A 136 1.90 -6.93 -6.33
N LEU A 137 1.05 -6.89 -5.31
CA LEU A 137 -0.40 -6.74 -5.47
C LEU A 137 -0.91 -5.56 -4.64
N ALA A 138 -1.65 -4.67 -5.28
CA ALA A 138 -2.33 -3.54 -4.65
C ALA A 138 -3.81 -3.47 -5.07
N PHE A 139 -4.69 -3.25 -4.08
CA PHE A 139 -6.07 -2.83 -4.33
C PHE A 139 -6.19 -1.36 -3.97
N THR A 140 -6.74 -0.56 -4.86
CA THR A 140 -6.83 0.88 -4.64
C THR A 140 -8.16 1.48 -5.08
N LYS A 141 -8.55 2.56 -4.41
CA LYS A 141 -9.61 3.49 -4.81
C LYS A 141 -9.05 4.86 -5.22
N GLN A 142 -7.74 4.98 -5.27
CA GLN A 142 -7.03 6.19 -5.74
C GLN A 142 -6.86 6.13 -7.27
N TYR A 143 -8.00 6.04 -7.98
CA TYR A 143 -8.04 5.84 -9.43
C TYR A 143 -7.27 6.91 -10.19
N ASP A 144 -7.48 8.19 -9.79
CA ASP A 144 -6.87 9.33 -10.48
C ASP A 144 -5.36 9.36 -10.32
N ILE A 145 -4.83 8.95 -9.16
CA ILE A 145 -3.37 8.86 -8.93
C ILE A 145 -2.74 7.83 -9.87
N VAL A 146 -3.36 6.66 -9.98
CA VAL A 146 -2.86 5.59 -10.85
C VAL A 146 -2.98 5.96 -12.32
N ASN A 147 -4.13 6.52 -12.72
CA ASN A 147 -4.36 6.97 -14.10
C ASN A 147 -3.35 8.04 -14.50
N ALA A 148 -3.19 9.09 -13.69
CA ALA A 148 -2.22 10.16 -13.96
C ALA A 148 -0.80 9.62 -14.11
N TYR A 149 -0.40 8.67 -13.25
CA TYR A 149 0.93 8.04 -13.39
C TYR A 149 1.09 7.31 -14.72
N ILE A 150 0.08 6.54 -15.14
CA ILE A 150 0.13 5.78 -16.41
C ILE A 150 0.11 6.73 -17.62
N ASP A 151 -0.68 7.82 -17.55
CA ASP A 151 -0.73 8.84 -18.61
C ASP A 151 0.63 9.52 -18.83
N GLU A 152 1.36 9.77 -17.74
CA GLU A 152 2.65 10.46 -17.80
C GLU A 152 3.84 9.52 -18.10
N ASN A 153 3.81 8.28 -17.59
CA ASN A 153 4.98 7.39 -17.57
C ASN A 153 4.81 6.11 -18.41
N GLY A 154 3.60 5.86 -18.93
CA GLY A 154 3.29 4.63 -19.66
C GLY A 154 2.90 3.46 -18.74
N PRO A 155 2.86 2.23 -19.27
CA PRO A 155 2.32 1.07 -18.57
C PRO A 155 3.12 0.68 -17.33
N LEU A 156 2.42 0.11 -16.37
CA LEU A 156 3.02 -0.39 -15.13
C LEU A 156 3.93 -1.60 -15.39
N PRO A 157 4.94 -1.84 -14.53
CA PRO A 157 5.74 -3.07 -14.57
C PRO A 157 4.86 -4.31 -14.48
N SER A 158 5.21 -5.37 -15.22
CA SER A 158 4.40 -6.60 -15.29
C SER A 158 4.24 -7.32 -13.95
N ASN A 159 5.15 -7.10 -13.01
CA ASN A 159 5.12 -7.64 -11.65
C ASN A 159 4.43 -6.72 -10.62
N LEU A 160 3.77 -5.64 -11.07
CA LEU A 160 2.94 -4.78 -10.22
C LEU A 160 1.47 -4.88 -10.61
N HIS A 161 0.74 -5.74 -9.92
CA HIS A 161 -0.69 -5.99 -10.13
C HIS A 161 -1.51 -4.95 -9.38
N VAL A 162 -2.00 -3.93 -10.07
CA VAL A 162 -2.90 -2.91 -9.52
C VAL A 162 -4.32 -3.23 -9.91
N ILE A 163 -5.20 -3.36 -8.92
CA ILE A 163 -6.61 -3.68 -9.10
C ILE A 163 -7.45 -2.54 -8.55
N PHE A 164 -8.30 -1.97 -9.37
CA PHE A 164 -9.24 -0.93 -8.95
C PHE A 164 -10.37 -1.54 -8.12
N SER A 165 -10.56 -1.02 -6.92
CA SER A 165 -11.58 -1.53 -5.99
C SER A 165 -12.88 -0.73 -6.14
N ALA A 166 -13.84 -1.28 -6.87
CA ALA A 166 -15.15 -0.68 -7.04
C ALA A 166 -15.97 -0.72 -5.75
N TRP A 167 -16.76 0.32 -5.52
CA TRP A 167 -17.68 0.40 -4.39
C TRP A 167 -18.91 1.24 -4.75
N PRO A 168 -20.13 0.85 -4.33
CA PRO A 168 -21.33 1.61 -4.63
C PRO A 168 -21.25 3.06 -4.18
N GLY A 169 -21.66 3.97 -5.08
CA GLY A 169 -21.62 5.41 -4.83
C GLY A 169 -20.24 6.05 -4.97
N MET A 170 -19.25 5.31 -5.52
CA MET A 170 -17.98 5.87 -5.98
C MET A 170 -17.91 5.79 -7.50
N GLU A 171 -17.64 6.91 -8.15
CA GLU A 171 -17.31 6.95 -9.57
C GLU A 171 -15.89 6.40 -9.76
N MET A 172 -15.73 5.46 -10.69
CA MET A 172 -14.45 4.86 -11.03
C MET A 172 -14.11 5.19 -12.48
N ASN A 173 -13.17 6.09 -12.68
CA ASN A 173 -12.57 6.32 -13.99
C ASN A 173 -11.47 5.27 -14.22
N ASN A 174 -11.60 4.46 -15.30
CA ASN A 174 -10.65 3.38 -15.63
C ASN A 174 -10.31 3.38 -17.13
N PRO A 175 -9.67 4.46 -17.65
CA PRO A 175 -9.35 4.59 -19.07
C PRO A 175 -8.33 3.55 -19.55
N HIS A 176 -7.49 3.04 -18.66
CA HIS A 176 -6.46 2.04 -18.96
C HIS A 176 -6.97 0.60 -18.85
N ASN A 177 -8.30 0.44 -18.57
CA ASN A 177 -8.94 -0.86 -18.44
C ASN A 177 -8.25 -1.80 -17.42
N LEU A 178 -7.73 -1.24 -16.31
CA LEU A 178 -7.12 -2.04 -15.25
C LEU A 178 -8.13 -3.03 -14.67
N PRO A 179 -7.67 -4.17 -14.08
CA PRO A 179 -8.53 -5.12 -13.44
C PRO A 179 -9.37 -4.49 -12.32
N VAL A 180 -10.57 -5.00 -12.09
CA VAL A 180 -11.51 -4.46 -11.11
C VAL A 180 -11.87 -5.50 -10.05
N ALA A 181 -11.86 -5.09 -8.79
CA ALA A 181 -12.40 -5.84 -7.66
C ALA A 181 -13.80 -5.33 -7.34
N GLN A 182 -14.79 -6.23 -7.36
CA GLN A 182 -16.19 -5.95 -7.10
C GLN A 182 -16.66 -6.64 -5.83
N VAL A 183 -17.43 -5.94 -4.98
CA VAL A 183 -18.05 -6.55 -3.79
C VAL A 183 -19.40 -7.13 -4.16
N ILE A 184 -19.65 -8.37 -3.73
CA ILE A 184 -20.96 -9.05 -3.79
C ILE A 184 -21.62 -8.87 -2.44
N PHE A 185 -22.72 -8.14 -2.39
CA PHE A 185 -23.48 -7.94 -1.16
C PHE A 185 -24.40 -9.13 -0.88
N LYS A 186 -24.82 -9.28 0.37
CA LYS A 186 -25.74 -10.34 0.79
C LYS A 186 -27.01 -10.34 -0.10
N GLY A 187 -27.29 -11.49 -0.68
CA GLY A 187 -28.43 -11.69 -1.59
C GLY A 187 -28.18 -11.34 -3.05
N GLN A 188 -26.94 -11.00 -3.39
CA GLN A 188 -26.49 -10.83 -4.77
C GLN A 188 -25.66 -12.03 -5.22
N GLU A 189 -25.73 -12.33 -6.52
CA GLU A 189 -24.89 -13.33 -7.17
C GLU A 189 -23.83 -12.61 -8.06
N PRO A 190 -22.63 -13.19 -8.21
CA PRO A 190 -21.67 -12.68 -9.16
C PRO A 190 -22.18 -12.85 -10.59
N ALA A 191 -21.83 -11.95 -11.49
CA ALA A 191 -22.07 -12.16 -12.91
C ALA A 191 -21.21 -13.35 -13.42
N ASP A 192 -21.71 -14.08 -14.41
CA ASP A 192 -21.06 -15.29 -14.95
C ASP A 192 -19.62 -15.05 -15.44
N SER A 193 -19.34 -13.82 -15.92
CA SER A 193 -18.01 -13.41 -16.39
C SER A 193 -17.03 -13.04 -15.28
N TRP A 194 -17.50 -12.95 -14.02
CA TRP A 194 -16.63 -12.52 -12.91
C TRP A 194 -15.91 -13.72 -12.29
N LYS A 195 -14.61 -13.54 -12.03
CA LYS A 195 -13.87 -14.48 -11.19
C LYS A 195 -14.29 -14.27 -9.73
N VAL A 196 -14.49 -15.34 -8.99
CA VAL A 196 -14.81 -15.26 -7.55
C VAL A 196 -13.57 -15.57 -6.74
N CYS A 197 -13.28 -14.74 -5.73
CA CYS A 197 -12.11 -14.92 -4.86
C CYS A 197 -12.22 -16.22 -4.07
N GLY A 198 -11.20 -17.07 -4.17
CA GLY A 198 -11.10 -18.35 -3.46
C GLY A 198 -10.79 -18.22 -1.95
N GLY A 199 -10.52 -17.00 -1.46
CA GLY A 199 -10.32 -16.71 -0.02
C GLY A 199 -8.93 -16.94 0.54
N ASN A 200 -7.97 -17.45 -0.26
CA ASN A 200 -6.57 -17.64 0.18
C ASN A 200 -5.57 -17.16 -0.88
N CYS A 201 -4.87 -16.06 -0.57
CA CYS A 201 -3.94 -15.45 -1.52
C CYS A 201 -2.70 -16.32 -1.80
N THR A 202 -2.20 -17.06 -0.81
CA THR A 202 -1.05 -17.97 -1.01
C THR A 202 -1.42 -19.11 -1.94
N GLU A 203 -2.61 -19.71 -1.78
CA GLU A 203 -3.08 -20.76 -2.68
C GLU A 203 -3.27 -20.25 -4.11
N CYS A 204 -3.85 -19.05 -4.27
CA CYS A 204 -3.95 -18.41 -5.58
C CYS A 204 -2.57 -18.18 -6.21
N ALA A 205 -1.62 -17.66 -5.45
CA ALA A 205 -0.26 -17.42 -5.91
C ALA A 205 0.46 -18.71 -6.32
N CYS A 206 0.35 -19.77 -5.51
CA CYS A 206 0.96 -21.08 -5.81
C CYS A 206 0.35 -21.75 -7.06
N ARG A 207 -0.92 -21.47 -7.35
CA ARG A 207 -1.64 -22.04 -8.50
C ARG A 207 -1.57 -21.18 -9.76
N GLY A 208 -0.98 -19.99 -9.68
CA GLY A 208 -0.97 -19.03 -10.79
C GLY A 208 -2.40 -18.63 -11.20
N VAL A 209 -3.23 -18.20 -10.23
CA VAL A 209 -4.64 -17.82 -10.48
C VAL A 209 -5.04 -16.62 -9.60
N GLY A 210 -6.26 -16.15 -9.81
CA GLY A 210 -6.86 -15.09 -9.00
C GLY A 210 -6.27 -13.71 -9.28
N CYS A 211 -6.09 -12.92 -8.23
CA CYS A 211 -5.65 -11.53 -8.35
C CYS A 211 -4.26 -11.36 -8.97
N TRP A 212 -3.40 -12.36 -8.87
CA TRP A 212 -2.04 -12.37 -9.41
C TRP A 212 -1.98 -12.56 -10.93
N GLU A 213 -3.07 -13.03 -11.55
CA GLU A 213 -3.16 -13.36 -12.97
C GLU A 213 -4.29 -12.61 -13.67
N LEU A 214 -4.84 -11.56 -13.02
CA LEU A 214 -5.86 -10.74 -13.66
C LEU A 214 -5.26 -9.92 -14.79
N LYS A 215 -5.94 -9.98 -15.94
CA LYS A 215 -5.64 -9.15 -17.09
C LYS A 215 -6.52 -7.91 -17.10
N ASN A 216 -6.10 -6.90 -17.85
CA ASN A 216 -6.88 -5.70 -18.08
C ASN A 216 -8.30 -6.07 -18.57
N GLY A 217 -9.30 -5.41 -18.00
CA GLY A 217 -10.71 -5.66 -18.28
C GLY A 217 -11.35 -6.82 -17.49
N GLU A 218 -10.58 -7.63 -16.77
CA GLU A 218 -11.14 -8.69 -15.95
C GLU A 218 -11.63 -8.19 -14.60
N ILE A 219 -12.66 -8.87 -14.07
CA ILE A 219 -13.29 -8.56 -12.79
C ILE A 219 -13.11 -9.74 -11.83
N ILE A 220 -12.65 -9.44 -10.61
CA ILE A 220 -12.68 -10.38 -9.50
C ILE A 220 -13.67 -9.91 -8.45
N SER A 221 -14.48 -10.82 -7.91
CA SER A 221 -15.49 -10.50 -6.93
C SER A 221 -15.19 -11.10 -5.56
N PHE A 222 -15.65 -10.39 -4.53
CA PHE A 222 -15.49 -10.74 -3.12
C PHE A 222 -16.82 -10.62 -2.42
N TYR A 223 -17.20 -11.60 -1.61
CA TYR A 223 -18.36 -11.47 -0.75
C TYR A 223 -18.15 -10.44 0.36
N GLU A 224 -19.19 -9.67 0.67
CA GLU A 224 -19.19 -8.71 1.79
C GLU A 224 -18.81 -9.41 3.11
N HIS A 225 -18.02 -8.74 3.95
CA HIS A 225 -17.53 -9.24 5.25
C HIS A 225 -18.28 -8.65 6.44
#